data_2d898e68cb81a1df596b231183e426ae
#
_entry.id   2d898e68cb81a1df596b231183e426ae
#
_cell.length_a   1.000
_cell.length_b   1.000
_cell.length_c   1.000
_cell.angle_alpha   90.00
_cell.angle_beta   90.00
_cell.angle_gamma   90.00
#
_symmetry.space_group_name_H-M   'P 1'
#
loop_
_entity.id
_entity.type
_entity.pdbx_description
1 polymer ?
#
loop_
_entity_poly.entity_id
_entity_poly.type
_entity_poly.pdbx_seq_one_letter_code
_entity_poly.pdbx_strand_id
1 'polypeptide(L)'
;SAAASGVTKSHPATFCRSSLGHTSNPPAPEQGPPPDAVNIIGTGGVYATAEDLCRFAQIFTGEADVLTDASREATFHKEYADGQWLDVENNTVGYGLGWDSVDLYPFNLYGIQAVTKGGDTLLMHNSLIVLPEYGLSAAVSSSGGSSAYCQMLATSLLLDQLEEKGIITERLSALDSFTPAEQTALDADMKQYGGLYGDSTSLMRLTMDDAGTLTLTNAYAPTQAQTYIYCGDGLFKHETGALELRFTEQNGRTYLTYRGYSAIDGLCDVVSETYYLEKLPENAVTDEMQAAWAAREGKAYV
;
A
#
# COMPACT_ATOMS: atom_id res chain seq x y z
N SER A 1 0.06 1.67 -29.13
CA SER A 1 1.34 0.99 -29.40
C SER A 1 2.47 1.93 -29.80
N ALA A 2 2.19 3.10 -30.39
CA ALA A 2 3.26 4.00 -30.88
C ALA A 2 3.91 4.84 -29.77
N ALA A 3 3.19 5.18 -28.70
CA ALA A 3 3.72 6.00 -27.59
C ALA A 3 4.63 5.19 -26.67
N ALA A 4 4.34 3.92 -26.44
CA ALA A 4 5.22 3.02 -25.70
C ALA A 4 6.61 2.90 -26.36
N SER A 5 6.70 3.02 -27.68
CA SER A 5 7.97 2.95 -28.41
C SER A 5 8.89 4.16 -28.22
N GLY A 6 8.37 5.28 -27.73
CA GLY A 6 9.15 6.49 -27.45
C GLY A 6 9.93 6.45 -26.14
N VAL A 7 9.41 5.75 -25.15
CA VAL A 7 10.03 5.59 -23.82
C VAL A 7 11.00 4.41 -23.79
N THR A 8 10.78 3.40 -24.62
CA THR A 8 11.55 2.15 -24.64
C THR A 8 12.91 2.21 -25.32
N LYS A 9 13.34 3.35 -25.86
CA LYS A 9 14.65 3.45 -26.54
C LYS A 9 15.81 3.82 -25.62
N SER A 10 15.61 4.02 -24.32
CA SER A 10 16.70 4.10 -23.38
C SER A 10 17.14 2.68 -22.98
N HIS A 11 18.37 2.31 -23.29
CA HIS A 11 18.91 0.98 -22.97
C HIS A 11 18.68 0.63 -21.49
N PRO A 12 18.10 -0.53 -21.16
CA PRO A 12 17.84 -0.96 -19.77
C PRO A 12 19.09 -0.90 -18.88
N ALA A 13 20.24 -1.21 -19.43
CA ALA A 13 21.54 -1.16 -18.74
C ALA A 13 21.97 0.26 -18.32
N THR A 14 21.49 1.31 -19.00
CA THR A 14 21.83 2.70 -18.66
C THR A 14 20.97 3.21 -17.52
N PHE A 15 19.72 2.76 -17.41
CA PHE A 15 18.81 3.16 -16.35
C PHE A 15 19.21 2.53 -14.99
N CYS A 16 19.57 1.26 -14.96
CA CYS A 16 20.11 0.63 -13.75
C CYS A 16 21.41 1.26 -13.24
N ARG A 17 22.26 1.79 -14.11
CA ARG A 17 23.52 2.45 -13.71
C ARG A 17 23.31 3.85 -13.12
N SER A 18 22.30 4.58 -13.57
CA SER A 18 22.04 5.94 -13.08
C SER A 18 21.36 5.98 -11.70
N SER A 19 20.61 4.93 -11.33
CA SER A 19 19.91 4.87 -10.05
C SER A 19 20.79 4.47 -8.86
N LEU A 20 21.96 3.87 -9.09
CA LEU A 20 22.95 3.57 -8.05
C LEU A 20 23.70 4.81 -7.53
N GLY A 21 23.40 5.99 -8.05
CA GLY A 21 24.15 7.24 -7.82
C GLY A 21 23.74 8.08 -6.60
N HIS A 22 22.84 7.62 -5.73
CA HIS A 22 22.33 8.46 -4.65
C HIS A 22 22.87 8.15 -3.25
N THR A 23 23.94 7.42 -3.11
CA THR A 23 24.65 7.40 -1.83
C THR A 23 25.65 8.54 -1.78
N SER A 24 25.78 9.22 -0.65
CA SER A 24 26.74 10.30 -0.41
C SER A 24 28.20 9.89 -0.65
N ASN A 25 28.44 8.61 -0.90
CA ASN A 25 29.68 8.00 -1.36
C ASN A 25 29.30 6.83 -2.28
N PRO A 26 29.02 7.06 -3.57
CA PRO A 26 28.72 5.96 -4.47
C PRO A 26 29.92 5.02 -4.52
N PRO A 27 29.73 3.70 -4.34
CA PRO A 27 30.78 2.75 -4.63
C PRO A 27 31.25 2.95 -6.08
N ALA A 28 32.52 2.71 -6.33
CA ALA A 28 33.03 2.74 -7.69
C ALA A 28 32.12 1.88 -8.60
N PRO A 29 31.94 2.23 -9.89
CA PRO A 29 31.02 1.51 -10.78
C PRO A 29 31.21 0.01 -10.85
N GLU A 30 32.36 -0.48 -10.42
CA GLU A 30 32.75 -1.89 -10.36
C GLU A 30 32.39 -2.57 -9.02
N GLN A 31 31.94 -1.81 -8.01
CA GLN A 31 31.61 -2.27 -6.67
C GLN A 31 30.17 -1.98 -6.29
N GLY A 32 29.22 -2.26 -7.19
CA GLY A 32 27.80 -2.24 -6.83
C GLY A 32 27.52 -3.21 -5.67
N PRO A 33 26.47 -2.96 -4.87
CA PRO A 33 26.05 -3.92 -3.87
C PRO A 33 25.80 -5.28 -4.53
N PRO A 34 26.02 -6.38 -3.81
CA PRO A 34 25.74 -7.72 -4.34
C PRO A 34 24.26 -7.80 -4.73
N PRO A 35 23.93 -8.58 -5.78
CA PRO A 35 22.54 -8.77 -6.15
C PRO A 35 21.75 -9.34 -4.97
N ASP A 36 20.60 -8.77 -4.70
CA ASP A 36 19.65 -9.34 -3.74
C ASP A 36 19.21 -10.72 -4.21
N ALA A 37 19.18 -11.67 -3.29
CA ALA A 37 18.67 -13.00 -3.54
C ALA A 37 17.70 -13.39 -2.41
N VAL A 38 16.47 -13.71 -2.78
CA VAL A 38 15.43 -14.14 -1.84
C VAL A 38 15.08 -15.61 -2.07
N ASN A 39 14.91 -16.38 -0.99
CA ASN A 39 14.56 -17.78 -1.07
C ASN A 39 13.03 -17.99 -1.04
N ILE A 40 12.28 -17.16 -1.76
CA ILE A 40 10.82 -17.22 -1.91
C ILE A 40 10.45 -17.34 -3.38
N ILE A 41 10.90 -18.40 -4.03
CA ILE A 41 10.88 -18.61 -5.49
C ILE A 41 9.47 -18.41 -6.08
N GLY A 42 8.42 -18.89 -5.40
CA GLY A 42 7.04 -18.83 -5.88
C GLY A 42 6.39 -17.45 -5.79
N THR A 43 6.86 -16.57 -4.92
CA THR A 43 6.22 -15.28 -4.62
C THR A 43 7.11 -14.06 -4.85
N GLY A 44 8.41 -14.25 -5.07
CA GLY A 44 9.34 -13.10 -5.18
C GLY A 44 10.62 -13.40 -5.93
N GLY A 45 10.76 -14.56 -6.60
CA GLY A 45 12.01 -14.99 -7.25
C GLY A 45 12.19 -14.55 -8.71
N VAL A 46 11.35 -13.68 -9.24
CA VAL A 46 11.43 -13.26 -10.65
C VAL A 46 12.41 -12.10 -10.79
N TYR A 47 13.38 -12.26 -11.70
CA TYR A 47 14.26 -11.19 -12.17
C TYR A 47 13.83 -10.79 -13.57
N ALA A 48 13.50 -9.52 -13.76
CA ALA A 48 13.01 -9.00 -15.04
C ALA A 48 13.43 -7.55 -15.22
N THR A 49 13.49 -7.10 -16.47
CA THR A 49 13.55 -5.69 -16.81
C THR A 49 12.14 -5.09 -16.84
N ALA A 50 12.03 -3.76 -16.78
CA ALA A 50 10.73 -3.08 -16.96
C ALA A 50 10.09 -3.43 -18.33
N GLU A 51 10.91 -3.64 -19.37
CA GLU A 51 10.45 -4.07 -20.69
C GLU A 51 9.86 -5.50 -20.65
N ASP A 52 10.51 -6.42 -19.93
CA ASP A 52 9.99 -7.79 -19.77
C ASP A 52 8.67 -7.79 -18.98
N LEU A 53 8.53 -6.93 -17.98
CA LEU A 53 7.27 -6.76 -17.25
C LEU A 53 6.15 -6.22 -18.15
N CYS A 54 6.45 -5.27 -19.05
CA CYS A 54 5.47 -4.81 -20.03
C CYS A 54 5.13 -5.89 -21.06
N ARG A 55 6.07 -6.77 -21.44
CA ARG A 55 5.78 -7.95 -22.26
C ARG A 55 4.91 -8.96 -21.52
N PHE A 56 5.17 -9.18 -20.24
CA PHE A 56 4.35 -10.01 -19.39
C PHE A 56 2.91 -9.47 -19.29
N ALA A 57 2.74 -8.15 -19.22
CA ALA A 57 1.43 -7.51 -19.21
C ALA A 57 0.56 -7.84 -20.43
N GLN A 58 1.15 -8.19 -21.58
CA GLN A 58 0.43 -8.56 -22.79
C GLN A 58 -0.45 -9.81 -22.62
N ILE A 59 -0.15 -10.65 -21.64
CA ILE A 59 -0.99 -11.78 -21.23
C ILE A 59 -2.37 -11.30 -20.75
N PHE A 60 -2.39 -10.18 -20.07
CA PHE A 60 -3.58 -9.62 -19.43
C PHE A 60 -4.35 -8.64 -20.31
N THR A 61 -3.70 -8.04 -21.32
CA THR A 61 -4.36 -7.23 -22.35
C THR A 61 -4.92 -8.08 -23.50
N GLY A 62 -4.63 -9.38 -23.51
CA GLY A 62 -5.07 -10.31 -24.57
C GLY A 62 -4.22 -10.28 -25.85
N GLU A 63 -3.06 -9.59 -25.82
CA GLU A 63 -2.12 -9.56 -26.95
C GLU A 63 -1.26 -10.83 -27.02
N ALA A 64 -1.09 -11.54 -25.88
CA ALA A 64 -0.39 -12.81 -25.82
C ALA A 64 -1.35 -13.95 -25.41
N ASP A 65 -1.43 -14.98 -26.23
CA ASP A 65 -2.31 -16.13 -26.05
C ASP A 65 -1.66 -17.15 -25.08
N VAL A 66 -1.61 -16.80 -23.79
CA VAL A 66 -1.07 -17.65 -22.71
C VAL A 66 -2.18 -18.11 -21.76
N LEU A 67 -3.16 -17.26 -21.48
CA LEU A 67 -4.31 -17.54 -20.64
C LEU A 67 -5.58 -17.56 -21.49
N THR A 68 -6.52 -18.46 -21.14
CA THR A 68 -7.87 -18.37 -21.68
C THR A 68 -8.55 -17.08 -21.18
N ASP A 69 -9.55 -16.59 -21.92
CA ASP A 69 -10.33 -15.42 -21.49
C ASP A 69 -10.91 -15.60 -20.09
N ALA A 70 -11.46 -16.79 -19.81
CA ALA A 70 -12.00 -17.10 -18.47
C ALA A 70 -10.93 -17.08 -17.37
N SER A 71 -9.71 -17.55 -17.67
CA SER A 71 -8.61 -17.51 -16.69
C SER A 71 -8.10 -16.10 -16.49
N ARG A 72 -8.04 -15.29 -17.54
CA ARG A 72 -7.65 -13.88 -17.46
C ARG A 72 -8.67 -13.09 -16.65
N GLU A 73 -9.96 -13.24 -16.92
CA GLU A 73 -11.06 -12.62 -16.18
C GLU A 73 -11.01 -12.98 -14.71
N ALA A 74 -10.76 -14.26 -14.39
CA ALA A 74 -10.64 -14.71 -13.00
C ALA A 74 -9.51 -14.00 -12.24
N THR A 75 -8.42 -13.58 -12.90
CA THR A 75 -7.35 -12.85 -12.23
C THR A 75 -7.74 -11.42 -11.80
N PHE A 76 -8.79 -10.87 -12.43
CA PHE A 76 -9.28 -9.52 -12.18
C PHE A 76 -10.44 -9.49 -11.16
N HIS A 77 -10.86 -10.64 -10.67
CA HIS A 77 -11.91 -10.72 -9.66
C HIS A 77 -11.43 -10.09 -8.34
N LYS A 78 -12.35 -9.38 -7.68
CA LYS A 78 -12.11 -8.77 -6.37
C LYS A 78 -12.17 -9.83 -5.26
N GLU A 79 -11.08 -10.55 -5.03
CA GLU A 79 -11.03 -11.64 -4.04
C GLU A 79 -11.32 -11.15 -2.60
N TYR A 80 -11.02 -9.90 -2.31
CA TYR A 80 -11.32 -9.28 -1.03
C TYR A 80 -12.83 -9.04 -0.80
N ALA A 81 -13.65 -9.03 -1.85
CA ALA A 81 -15.10 -8.83 -1.74
C ALA A 81 -15.85 -10.09 -1.23
N ASP A 82 -15.19 -11.25 -1.13
CA ASP A 82 -15.79 -12.50 -0.67
C ASP A 82 -16.03 -12.56 0.86
N GLY A 83 -16.31 -11.40 1.49
CA GLY A 83 -16.75 -11.29 2.87
C GLY A 83 -15.64 -11.28 3.92
N GLN A 84 -14.40 -11.13 3.51
CA GLN A 84 -13.24 -11.10 4.41
C GLN A 84 -12.56 -9.73 4.50
N TRP A 85 -13.02 -8.74 3.76
CA TRP A 85 -12.42 -7.42 3.67
C TRP A 85 -13.48 -6.33 3.68
N LEU A 86 -13.09 -5.12 4.07
CA LEU A 86 -13.96 -3.96 3.94
C LEU A 86 -14.23 -3.68 2.46
N ASP A 87 -15.50 -3.46 2.14
CA ASP A 87 -15.87 -2.88 0.87
C ASP A 87 -15.58 -1.38 0.94
N VAL A 88 -14.49 -0.94 0.32
CA VAL A 88 -14.01 0.43 0.36
C VAL A 88 -13.97 1.04 -1.03
N GLU A 89 -14.42 2.28 -1.12
CA GLU A 89 -14.61 2.98 -2.39
C GLU A 89 -13.30 3.27 -3.14
N ASN A 90 -12.19 3.46 -2.43
CA ASN A 90 -10.93 3.92 -3.00
C ASN A 90 -9.75 3.10 -2.46
N ASN A 91 -9.74 1.83 -2.75
CA ASN A 91 -8.72 0.92 -2.25
C ASN A 91 -7.54 0.79 -3.22
N THR A 92 -6.33 1.10 -2.76
CA THR A 92 -5.09 0.80 -3.50
C THR A 92 -4.59 -0.63 -3.25
N VAL A 93 -5.22 -1.36 -2.33
CA VAL A 93 -4.86 -2.71 -1.88
C VAL A 93 -6.07 -3.63 -2.01
N GLY A 94 -6.64 -3.69 -3.20
CA GLY A 94 -7.79 -4.56 -3.50
C GLY A 94 -7.36 -5.85 -4.17
N TYR A 95 -7.14 -6.91 -3.41
CA TYR A 95 -6.56 -8.17 -3.89
C TYR A 95 -7.32 -8.83 -5.04
N GLY A 96 -6.57 -9.26 -6.06
CA GLY A 96 -6.98 -10.27 -7.04
C GLY A 96 -6.05 -11.48 -6.98
N LEU A 97 -6.24 -12.43 -7.88
CA LEU A 97 -5.34 -13.59 -7.99
C LEU A 97 -3.97 -13.15 -8.52
N GLY A 98 -3.02 -12.95 -7.61
CA GLY A 98 -1.67 -12.50 -7.92
C GLY A 98 -1.49 -10.99 -8.06
N TRP A 99 -2.54 -10.20 -7.90
CA TRP A 99 -2.51 -8.74 -7.91
C TRP A 99 -2.64 -8.15 -6.51
N ASP A 100 -1.92 -7.06 -6.24
CA ASP A 100 -2.04 -6.29 -5.00
C ASP A 100 -3.33 -5.45 -5.03
N SER A 101 -3.74 -4.99 -6.20
CA SER A 101 -5.05 -4.39 -6.44
C SER A 101 -5.57 -4.73 -7.83
N VAL A 102 -6.88 -4.91 -7.93
CA VAL A 102 -7.63 -5.03 -9.20
C VAL A 102 -8.61 -3.88 -9.41
N ASP A 103 -8.59 -2.89 -8.52
CA ASP A 103 -9.45 -1.71 -8.54
C ASP A 103 -8.64 -0.49 -8.10
N LEU A 104 -7.55 -0.24 -8.82
CA LEU A 104 -6.51 0.69 -8.42
C LEU A 104 -6.97 2.15 -8.54
N TYR A 105 -6.83 2.91 -7.44
CA TYR A 105 -6.94 4.36 -7.44
C TYR A 105 -5.77 5.01 -8.25
N PRO A 106 -5.99 6.05 -9.05
CA PRO A 106 -7.24 6.78 -9.27
C PRO A 106 -8.07 6.28 -10.47
N PHE A 107 -7.66 5.20 -11.13
CA PHE A 107 -8.33 4.69 -12.34
C PHE A 107 -9.78 4.30 -12.06
N ASN A 108 -10.07 3.78 -10.88
CA ASN A 108 -11.41 3.43 -10.43
C ASN A 108 -12.38 4.64 -10.41
N LEU A 109 -11.88 5.87 -10.18
CA LEU A 109 -12.70 7.09 -10.26
C LEU A 109 -13.25 7.35 -11.67
N TYR A 110 -12.59 6.81 -12.70
CA TYR A 110 -13.02 6.91 -14.09
C TYR A 110 -13.81 5.66 -14.55
N GLY A 111 -14.04 4.71 -13.66
CA GLY A 111 -14.60 3.40 -14.03
C GLY A 111 -13.66 2.54 -14.86
N ILE A 112 -12.36 2.83 -14.83
CA ILE A 112 -11.32 2.08 -15.55
C ILE A 112 -10.75 1.02 -14.62
N GLN A 113 -10.84 -0.26 -15.04
CA GLN A 113 -10.17 -1.33 -14.34
C GLN A 113 -8.65 -1.20 -14.51
N ALA A 114 -7.95 -1.10 -13.40
CA ALA A 114 -6.50 -1.11 -13.35
C ALA A 114 -6.03 -2.15 -12.34
N VAL A 115 -5.11 -3.00 -12.76
CA VAL A 115 -4.51 -4.02 -11.90
C VAL A 115 -3.05 -3.70 -11.66
N THR A 116 -2.56 -3.91 -10.44
CA THR A 116 -1.19 -3.61 -10.07
C THR A 116 -0.53 -4.71 -9.27
N LYS A 117 0.78 -4.87 -9.49
CA LYS A 117 1.65 -5.69 -8.65
C LYS A 117 2.93 -4.95 -8.36
N GLY A 118 3.18 -4.72 -7.08
CA GLY A 118 4.44 -4.21 -6.57
C GLY A 118 5.41 -5.32 -6.17
N GLY A 119 6.64 -4.94 -5.86
CA GLY A 119 7.64 -5.80 -5.28
C GLY A 119 8.79 -5.00 -4.70
N ASP A 120 9.16 -5.33 -3.47
CA ASP A 120 10.26 -4.71 -2.75
C ASP A 120 11.24 -5.79 -2.28
N THR A 121 12.52 -5.55 -2.54
CA THR A 121 13.62 -6.19 -1.83
C THR A 121 14.37 -5.13 -1.03
N LEU A 122 15.50 -5.47 -0.44
CA LEU A 122 16.31 -4.47 0.27
C LEU A 122 16.80 -3.35 -0.65
N LEU A 123 17.08 -3.66 -1.91
CA LEU A 123 17.73 -2.74 -2.85
C LEU A 123 16.88 -2.39 -4.07
N MET A 124 15.95 -3.25 -4.45
CA MET A 124 15.17 -3.10 -5.68
C MET A 124 13.69 -2.98 -5.38
N HIS A 125 13.06 -2.04 -6.05
CA HIS A 125 11.64 -1.71 -5.91
C HIS A 125 11.00 -1.67 -7.27
N ASN A 126 9.81 -2.26 -7.42
CA ASN A 126 9.16 -2.40 -8.70
C ASN A 126 7.67 -2.17 -8.59
N SER A 127 7.06 -1.70 -9.68
CA SER A 127 5.61 -1.72 -9.87
C SER A 127 5.29 -2.00 -11.33
N LEU A 128 4.28 -2.82 -11.54
CA LEU A 128 3.63 -3.05 -12.82
C LEU A 128 2.16 -2.66 -12.68
N ILE A 129 1.65 -1.83 -13.60
CA ILE A 129 0.22 -1.51 -13.72
C ILE A 129 -0.23 -1.90 -15.12
N VAL A 130 -1.39 -2.52 -15.21
CA VAL A 130 -2.03 -2.91 -16.48
C VAL A 130 -3.45 -2.35 -16.51
N LEU A 131 -3.83 -1.75 -17.63
CA LEU A 131 -5.18 -1.33 -17.97
C LEU A 131 -5.69 -2.28 -19.07
N PRO A 132 -6.35 -3.39 -18.72
CA PRO A 132 -6.65 -4.47 -19.67
C PRO A 132 -7.50 -4.02 -20.85
N GLU A 133 -8.54 -3.22 -20.61
CA GLU A 133 -9.48 -2.75 -21.63
C GLU A 133 -8.84 -1.84 -22.68
N TYR A 134 -7.76 -1.14 -22.30
CA TYR A 134 -7.11 -0.16 -23.17
C TYR A 134 -5.82 -0.69 -23.81
N GLY A 135 -5.41 -1.92 -23.50
CA GLY A 135 -4.15 -2.47 -23.96
C GLY A 135 -2.93 -1.67 -23.51
N LEU A 136 -3.02 -1.02 -22.33
CA LEU A 136 -1.96 -0.20 -21.78
C LEU A 136 -1.32 -0.86 -20.57
N SER A 137 -0.02 -0.69 -20.44
CA SER A 137 0.72 -1.08 -19.24
C SER A 137 1.90 -0.14 -18.99
N ALA A 138 2.27 0.00 -17.72
CA ALA A 138 3.48 0.70 -17.31
C ALA A 138 4.22 -0.12 -16.25
N ALA A 139 5.53 -0.22 -16.40
CA ALA A 139 6.40 -0.86 -15.42
C ALA A 139 7.52 0.09 -15.04
N VAL A 140 7.77 0.20 -13.73
CA VAL A 140 8.84 1.02 -13.16
C VAL A 140 9.68 0.16 -12.24
N SER A 141 10.99 0.28 -12.37
CA SER A 141 11.97 -0.37 -11.49
C SER A 141 12.95 0.66 -10.98
N SER A 142 13.26 0.64 -9.70
CA SER A 142 14.23 1.54 -9.07
C SER A 142 15.13 0.80 -8.08
N SER A 143 16.29 1.37 -7.80
CA SER A 143 17.14 1.00 -6.68
C SER A 143 17.12 2.13 -5.66
N GLY A 144 16.28 2.00 -4.66
CA GLY A 144 15.99 3.04 -3.66
C GLY A 144 14.56 3.58 -3.77
N GLY A 145 14.05 4.10 -2.68
CA GLY A 145 12.65 4.49 -2.56
C GLY A 145 11.77 3.32 -2.08
N SER A 146 10.69 3.07 -2.78
CA SER A 146 9.76 1.94 -2.51
C SER A 146 8.95 1.62 -3.75
N SER A 147 8.29 0.45 -3.77
CA SER A 147 7.33 0.09 -4.81
C SER A 147 6.16 1.08 -4.90
N ALA A 148 5.79 1.74 -3.82
CA ALA A 148 4.77 2.80 -3.82
C ALA A 148 5.17 3.98 -4.72
N TYR A 149 6.43 4.45 -4.66
CA TYR A 149 6.92 5.49 -5.58
C TYR A 149 6.96 5.02 -7.02
N CYS A 150 7.34 3.76 -7.26
CA CYS A 150 7.30 3.15 -8.59
C CYS A 150 5.85 3.12 -9.12
N GLN A 151 4.89 2.79 -8.27
CA GLN A 151 3.47 2.77 -8.60
C GLN A 151 2.96 4.18 -8.95
N MET A 152 3.28 5.19 -8.14
CA MET A 152 2.87 6.58 -8.42
C MET A 152 3.40 7.06 -9.77
N LEU A 153 4.66 6.75 -10.11
CA LEU A 153 5.24 7.10 -11.40
C LEU A 153 4.57 6.35 -12.54
N ALA A 154 4.33 5.03 -12.39
CA ALA A 154 3.62 4.23 -13.39
C ALA A 154 2.17 4.74 -13.59
N THR A 155 1.49 5.11 -12.50
CA THR A 155 0.15 5.72 -12.54
C THR A 155 0.16 7.03 -13.32
N SER A 156 1.10 7.94 -13.02
CA SER A 156 1.22 9.21 -13.72
C SER A 156 1.42 9.03 -15.22
N LEU A 157 2.31 8.10 -15.63
CA LEU A 157 2.55 7.79 -17.04
C LEU A 157 1.29 7.26 -17.76
N LEU A 158 0.49 6.43 -17.08
CA LEU A 158 -0.74 5.90 -17.66
C LEU A 158 -1.83 6.97 -17.73
N LEU A 159 -1.94 7.85 -16.74
CA LEU A 159 -2.87 8.99 -16.80
C LEU A 159 -2.52 9.94 -17.96
N ASP A 160 -1.24 10.25 -18.17
CA ASP A 160 -0.78 11.03 -19.33
C ASP A 160 -1.20 10.37 -20.65
N GLN A 161 -1.08 9.04 -20.75
CA GLN A 161 -1.49 8.31 -21.95
C GLN A 161 -3.01 8.30 -22.15
N LEU A 162 -3.79 8.20 -21.08
CA LEU A 162 -5.25 8.27 -21.15
C LEU A 162 -5.71 9.67 -21.59
N GLU A 163 -5.07 10.73 -21.09
CA GLU A 163 -5.32 12.12 -21.54
C GLU A 163 -4.95 12.32 -23.01
N GLU A 164 -3.76 11.89 -23.43
CA GLU A 164 -3.29 12.01 -24.82
C GLU A 164 -4.25 11.29 -25.81
N LYS A 165 -4.80 10.16 -25.38
CA LYS A 165 -5.79 9.40 -26.18
C LYS A 165 -7.21 9.97 -26.09
N GLY A 166 -7.44 10.99 -25.25
CA GLY A 166 -8.76 11.57 -25.03
C GLY A 166 -9.76 10.63 -24.31
N ILE A 167 -9.25 9.62 -23.62
CA ILE A 167 -10.07 8.69 -22.81
C ILE A 167 -10.54 9.38 -21.53
N ILE A 168 -9.66 10.15 -20.91
CA ILE A 168 -10.00 11.06 -19.80
C ILE A 168 -9.73 12.49 -20.24
N THR A 169 -10.49 13.45 -19.71
CA THR A 169 -10.41 14.88 -20.06
C THR A 169 -9.95 15.76 -18.91
N GLU A 170 -9.96 15.22 -17.70
CA GLU A 170 -9.52 15.88 -16.47
C GLU A 170 -8.96 14.85 -15.49
N ARG A 171 -8.09 15.29 -14.60
CA ARG A 171 -7.58 14.44 -13.52
C ARG A 171 -8.48 14.54 -12.31
N LEU A 172 -9.13 13.42 -11.98
CA LEU A 172 -9.93 13.29 -10.78
C LEU A 172 -9.02 13.03 -9.57
N SER A 173 -9.41 13.57 -8.43
CA SER A 173 -8.72 13.39 -7.15
C SER A 173 -9.73 13.19 -6.03
N ALA A 174 -9.38 12.40 -5.04
CA ALA A 174 -10.16 12.25 -3.83
C ALA A 174 -9.79 13.29 -2.74
N LEU A 175 -8.89 14.24 -3.04
CA LEU A 175 -8.41 15.24 -2.07
C LEU A 175 -9.55 15.96 -1.34
N ASP A 176 -10.58 16.38 -2.06
CA ASP A 176 -11.70 17.11 -1.49
C ASP A 176 -12.52 16.31 -0.47
N SER A 177 -12.35 14.97 -0.45
CA SER A 177 -12.96 14.11 0.55
C SER A 177 -12.19 14.10 1.90
N PHE A 178 -10.96 14.62 1.92
CA PHE A 178 -10.11 14.71 3.10
C PHE A 178 -10.17 16.12 3.70
N THR A 179 -11.15 16.35 4.55
CA THR A 179 -11.34 17.65 5.22
C THR A 179 -10.52 17.73 6.52
N PRO A 180 -10.10 18.94 6.94
CA PRO A 180 -9.44 19.14 8.25
C PRO A 180 -10.24 18.54 9.41
N ALA A 181 -9.55 18.16 10.47
CA ALA A 181 -10.19 17.60 11.65
C ALA A 181 -10.97 18.70 12.41
N GLU A 182 -12.24 18.44 12.68
CA GLU A 182 -13.09 19.28 13.55
C GLU A 182 -13.43 18.48 14.80
N GLN A 183 -12.85 18.87 15.92
CA GLN A 183 -12.98 18.12 17.17
C GLN A 183 -14.40 18.18 17.74
N THR A 184 -14.92 17.04 18.11
CA THR A 184 -16.16 16.87 18.87
C THR A 184 -15.90 16.10 20.17
N ALA A 185 -16.83 16.19 21.13
CA ALA A 185 -16.76 15.38 22.35
C ALA A 185 -16.86 13.88 21.99
N LEU A 186 -16.10 13.06 22.69
CA LEU A 186 -16.10 11.61 22.47
C LEU A 186 -17.46 10.99 22.80
N ASP A 187 -18.02 10.23 21.89
CA ASP A 187 -19.20 9.43 22.17
C ASP A 187 -18.88 8.34 23.23
N ALA A 188 -19.81 8.12 24.15
CA ALA A 188 -19.54 7.28 25.33
C ALA A 188 -19.19 5.83 24.98
N ASP A 189 -19.73 5.32 23.88
CA ASP A 189 -19.50 3.96 23.39
C ASP A 189 -18.12 3.79 22.73
N MET A 190 -17.47 4.86 22.30
CA MET A 190 -16.15 4.78 21.68
C MET A 190 -15.05 4.28 22.63
N LYS A 191 -15.21 4.49 23.95
CA LYS A 191 -14.24 4.03 24.95
C LYS A 191 -14.04 2.52 24.99
N GLN A 192 -15.05 1.74 24.56
CA GLN A 192 -14.93 0.28 24.46
C GLN A 192 -13.81 -0.17 23.50
N TYR A 193 -13.43 0.67 22.54
CA TYR A 193 -12.38 0.37 21.58
C TYR A 193 -10.96 0.64 22.12
N GLY A 194 -10.81 1.21 23.33
CA GLY A 194 -9.51 1.29 23.97
C GLY A 194 -8.90 -0.10 24.23
N GLY A 195 -7.56 -0.18 24.25
CA GLY A 195 -6.88 -1.45 24.49
C GLY A 195 -5.61 -1.66 23.72
N LEU A 196 -5.21 -2.92 23.59
CA LEU A 196 -4.02 -3.32 22.86
C LEU A 196 -4.41 -3.81 21.46
N TYR A 197 -3.71 -3.33 20.47
CA TYR A 197 -3.91 -3.65 19.05
C TYR A 197 -2.60 -4.08 18.42
N GLY A 198 -2.65 -4.96 17.43
CA GLY A 198 -1.44 -5.39 16.74
C GLY A 198 -1.69 -5.96 15.36
N ASP A 199 -0.61 -6.08 14.63
CA ASP A 199 -0.46 -6.84 13.40
C ASP A 199 0.75 -7.78 13.49
N SER A 200 1.27 -8.29 12.37
CA SER A 200 2.44 -9.15 12.34
C SER A 200 3.75 -8.45 12.76
N THR A 201 3.78 -7.11 12.78
CA THR A 201 4.99 -6.29 12.95
C THR A 201 4.88 -5.25 14.05
N SER A 202 3.66 -4.86 14.43
CA SER A 202 3.38 -3.72 15.29
C SER A 202 2.53 -4.13 16.49
N LEU A 203 2.80 -3.51 17.62
CA LEU A 203 1.98 -3.60 18.83
C LEU A 203 1.73 -2.20 19.37
N MET A 204 0.47 -1.77 19.39
CA MET A 204 0.05 -0.42 19.73
C MET A 204 -0.95 -0.43 20.87
N ARG A 205 -0.78 0.48 21.81
CA ARG A 205 -1.78 0.76 22.86
C ARG A 205 -2.62 1.95 22.43
N LEU A 206 -3.93 1.75 22.39
CA LEU A 206 -4.92 2.77 22.09
C LEU A 206 -5.58 3.25 23.36
N THR A 207 -5.57 4.57 23.56
CA THR A 207 -6.27 5.24 24.66
C THR A 207 -7.07 6.42 24.11
N MET A 208 -8.19 6.73 24.77
CA MET A 208 -9.04 7.86 24.40
C MET A 208 -9.38 8.68 25.62
N ASP A 209 -9.31 10.00 25.50
CA ASP A 209 -9.78 10.93 26.54
C ASP A 209 -11.21 11.41 26.27
N ASP A 210 -11.81 12.07 27.26
CA ASP A 210 -13.16 12.60 27.16
C ASP A 210 -13.27 13.79 26.18
N ALA A 211 -12.16 14.42 25.86
CA ALA A 211 -12.12 15.51 24.89
C ALA A 211 -12.15 15.02 23.42
N GLY A 212 -12.04 13.70 23.20
CA GLY A 212 -12.05 13.12 21.87
C GLY A 212 -10.66 12.98 21.25
N THR A 213 -9.60 12.87 22.06
CA THR A 213 -8.27 12.56 21.55
C THR A 213 -8.03 11.05 21.63
N LEU A 214 -7.80 10.41 20.50
CA LEU A 214 -7.27 9.05 20.40
C LEU A 214 -5.75 9.11 20.34
N THR A 215 -5.09 8.36 21.22
CA THR A 215 -3.63 8.22 21.25
C THR A 215 -3.23 6.79 20.96
N LEU A 216 -2.42 6.60 19.92
CA LEU A 216 -1.76 5.34 19.57
C LEU A 216 -0.32 5.40 20.06
N THR A 217 0.05 4.53 20.99
CA THR A 217 1.40 4.46 21.55
C THR A 217 2.04 3.13 21.17
N ASN A 218 3.22 3.16 20.56
CA ASN A 218 3.97 1.95 20.28
C ASN A 218 4.39 1.27 21.58
N ALA A 219 3.99 0.00 21.78
CA ALA A 219 4.26 -0.74 23.01
C ALA A 219 5.76 -1.00 23.26
N TYR A 220 6.57 -1.03 22.19
CA TYR A 220 8.03 -1.20 22.26
C TYR A 220 8.80 0.12 22.34
N ALA A 221 8.17 1.24 21.99
CA ALA A 221 8.73 2.57 22.01
C ALA A 221 7.70 3.58 22.55
N PRO A 222 7.42 3.59 23.87
CA PRO A 222 6.32 4.38 24.47
C PRO A 222 6.44 5.89 24.29
N THR A 223 7.61 6.40 23.92
CA THR A 223 7.83 7.82 23.60
C THR A 223 7.35 8.20 22.19
N GLN A 224 7.02 7.22 21.36
CA GLN A 224 6.47 7.42 20.03
C GLN A 224 4.96 7.25 20.10
N ALA A 225 4.25 8.35 20.10
CA ALA A 225 2.80 8.38 20.12
C ALA A 225 2.27 9.17 18.91
N GLN A 226 1.17 8.70 18.35
CA GLN A 226 0.41 9.39 17.33
C GLN A 226 -0.93 9.79 17.92
N THR A 227 -1.42 10.97 17.60
CA THR A 227 -2.71 11.47 18.10
C THR A 227 -3.67 11.73 16.94
N TYR A 228 -4.93 11.44 17.20
CA TYR A 228 -6.02 11.65 16.27
C TYR A 228 -7.19 12.30 17.02
N ILE A 229 -7.94 13.12 16.31
CA ILE A 229 -9.03 13.93 16.83
C ILE A 229 -10.36 13.30 16.44
N TYR A 230 -11.23 13.09 17.41
CA TYR A 230 -12.58 12.59 17.15
C TYR A 230 -13.44 13.64 16.46
N CYS A 231 -14.02 13.28 15.33
CA CYS A 231 -14.83 14.15 14.49
C CYS A 231 -16.32 13.76 14.44
N GLY A 232 -16.76 12.86 15.35
CA GLY A 232 -18.12 12.32 15.37
C GLY A 232 -18.28 11.05 14.53
N ASP A 233 -19.39 10.34 14.72
CA ASP A 233 -19.77 9.15 13.94
C ASP A 233 -18.66 8.07 13.83
N GLY A 234 -17.88 7.89 14.90
CA GLY A 234 -16.79 6.90 14.95
C GLY A 234 -15.55 7.28 14.14
N LEU A 235 -15.48 8.50 13.60
CA LEU A 235 -14.37 8.97 12.79
C LEU A 235 -13.32 9.70 13.65
N PHE A 236 -12.07 9.28 13.52
CA PHE A 236 -10.90 9.98 14.04
C PHE A 236 -10.02 10.46 12.90
N LYS A 237 -9.55 11.69 12.96
CA LYS A 237 -8.66 12.27 11.95
C LYS A 237 -7.33 12.73 12.55
N HIS A 238 -6.27 12.55 11.80
CA HIS A 238 -5.04 13.31 12.05
C HIS A 238 -5.31 14.81 11.86
N GLU A 239 -4.58 15.66 12.53
CA GLU A 239 -4.77 17.12 12.48
C GLU A 239 -4.76 17.69 11.05
N THR A 240 -3.98 17.09 10.15
CA THR A 240 -3.91 17.48 8.73
C THR A 240 -5.16 17.10 7.93
N GLY A 241 -6.03 16.23 8.47
CA GLY A 241 -7.16 15.64 7.74
C GLY A 241 -6.77 14.55 6.74
N ALA A 242 -5.50 14.37 6.44
CA ALA A 242 -5.01 13.41 5.42
C ALA A 242 -4.99 11.95 5.88
N LEU A 243 -5.23 11.69 7.15
CA LEU A 243 -5.35 10.35 7.74
C LEU A 243 -6.62 10.27 8.56
N GLU A 244 -7.40 9.24 8.30
CA GLU A 244 -8.66 8.93 8.95
C GLU A 244 -8.60 7.52 9.54
N LEU A 245 -9.15 7.36 10.75
CA LEU A 245 -9.25 6.07 11.43
C LEU A 245 -10.69 5.79 11.80
N ARG A 246 -11.10 4.53 11.68
CA ARG A 246 -12.40 4.02 12.16
C ARG A 246 -12.23 2.66 12.82
N PHE A 247 -13.17 2.31 13.68
CA PHE A 247 -13.27 0.96 14.20
C PHE A 247 -14.32 0.19 13.42
N THR A 248 -14.02 -1.07 13.10
CA THR A 248 -14.90 -1.97 12.37
C THR A 248 -14.94 -3.30 13.10
N GLU A 249 -16.14 -3.84 13.26
CA GLU A 249 -16.34 -5.17 13.81
C GLU A 249 -16.68 -6.15 12.68
N GLN A 250 -15.90 -7.21 12.57
CA GLN A 250 -16.13 -8.24 11.56
C GLN A 250 -15.73 -9.62 12.11
N ASN A 251 -16.60 -10.61 11.89
CA ASN A 251 -16.37 -12.00 12.32
C ASN A 251 -16.05 -12.14 13.82
N GLY A 252 -16.64 -11.28 14.66
CA GLY A 252 -16.42 -11.28 16.12
C GLY A 252 -15.07 -10.70 16.56
N ARG A 253 -14.41 -9.98 15.67
CA ARG A 253 -13.15 -9.27 15.93
C ARG A 253 -13.31 -7.78 15.68
N THR A 254 -12.55 -6.99 16.41
CA THR A 254 -12.50 -5.53 16.26
C THR A 254 -11.23 -5.14 15.54
N TYR A 255 -11.37 -4.36 14.50
CA TYR A 255 -10.26 -3.83 13.72
C TYR A 255 -10.23 -2.31 13.80
N LEU A 256 -9.02 -1.74 13.83
CA LEU A 256 -8.78 -0.36 13.47
C LEU A 256 -8.50 -0.31 11.97
N THR A 257 -9.29 0.45 11.24
CA THR A 257 -9.09 0.70 9.82
C THR A 257 -8.51 2.08 9.62
N TYR A 258 -7.78 2.25 8.55
CA TYR A 258 -7.24 3.54 8.18
C TYR A 258 -7.59 3.89 6.74
N ARG A 259 -7.81 5.16 6.47
CA ARG A 259 -7.91 5.76 5.15
C ARG A 259 -6.93 6.92 5.07
N GLY A 260 -6.02 6.89 4.11
CA GLY A 260 -4.94 7.86 4.00
C GLY A 260 -4.83 8.43 2.59
N TYR A 261 -4.55 9.73 2.53
CA TYR A 261 -4.24 10.44 1.30
C TYR A 261 -2.79 10.89 1.31
N SER A 262 -2.11 10.72 0.20
CA SER A 262 -0.80 11.29 -0.03
C SER A 262 -0.66 11.73 -1.48
N ALA A 263 0.12 12.79 -1.71
CA ALA A 263 0.41 13.28 -3.05
C ALA A 263 1.89 13.65 -3.16
N ILE A 264 2.42 13.51 -4.36
CA ILE A 264 3.75 14.03 -4.72
C ILE A 264 3.55 15.00 -5.87
N ASP A 265 3.99 16.25 -5.66
CA ASP A 265 3.90 17.30 -6.66
C ASP A 265 4.52 16.86 -7.99
N GLY A 266 3.75 16.99 -9.07
CA GLY A 266 4.18 16.63 -10.41
C GLY A 266 4.06 15.15 -10.77
N LEU A 267 3.53 14.31 -9.87
CA LEU A 267 3.20 12.91 -10.15
C LEU A 267 1.68 12.70 -10.05
N CYS A 268 1.24 11.97 -9.05
CA CYS A 268 -0.16 11.71 -8.78
C CYS A 268 -0.39 11.67 -7.27
N ASP A 269 -1.65 11.67 -6.90
CA ASP A 269 -2.10 11.35 -5.55
C ASP A 269 -2.41 9.85 -5.41
N VAL A 270 -2.44 9.40 -4.17
CA VAL A 270 -2.76 8.03 -3.78
C VAL A 270 -3.72 8.06 -2.60
N VAL A 271 -4.75 7.25 -2.66
CA VAL A 271 -5.60 6.93 -1.52
C VAL A 271 -5.40 5.46 -1.17
N SER A 272 -5.15 5.20 0.10
CA SER A 272 -5.08 3.86 0.64
C SER A 272 -6.11 3.70 1.74
N GLU A 273 -6.91 2.64 1.66
CA GLU A 273 -7.88 2.28 2.69
C GLU A 273 -7.75 0.79 2.99
N THR A 274 -7.50 0.45 4.26
CA THR A 274 -7.23 -0.93 4.66
C THR A 274 -7.44 -1.17 6.15
N TYR A 275 -7.45 -2.45 6.57
CA TYR A 275 -7.24 -2.81 7.97
C TYR A 275 -5.84 -2.39 8.40
N TYR A 276 -5.76 -1.71 9.54
CA TYR A 276 -4.50 -1.26 10.11
C TYR A 276 -4.03 -2.20 11.21
N LEU A 277 -4.87 -2.40 12.23
CA LEU A 277 -4.54 -3.22 13.40
C LEU A 277 -5.78 -4.01 13.86
N GLU A 278 -5.58 -5.18 14.45
CA GLU A 278 -6.60 -5.96 15.11
C GLU A 278 -6.55 -5.77 16.64
N LYS A 279 -7.69 -5.59 17.30
CA LYS A 279 -7.76 -5.55 18.75
C LYS A 279 -7.41 -6.92 19.32
N LEU A 280 -6.41 -6.95 20.18
CA LEU A 280 -5.97 -8.18 20.81
C LEU A 280 -6.82 -8.49 22.03
N PRO A 281 -7.19 -9.76 22.25
CA PRO A 281 -7.88 -10.15 23.45
C PRO A 281 -7.00 -9.93 24.69
N GLU A 282 -7.62 -9.66 25.82
CA GLU A 282 -6.90 -9.65 27.08
C GLU A 282 -6.28 -11.04 27.34
N ASN A 283 -4.99 -11.05 27.58
CA ASN A 283 -4.27 -12.26 27.90
C ASN A 283 -4.00 -12.30 29.41
N ALA A 284 -4.68 -13.23 30.10
CA ALA A 284 -4.42 -13.44 31.52
C ALA A 284 -3.04 -14.05 31.73
N VAL A 285 -2.12 -13.27 32.27
CA VAL A 285 -0.77 -13.73 32.61
C VAL A 285 -0.81 -14.30 34.03
N THR A 286 -0.44 -15.58 34.19
CA THR A 286 -0.31 -16.19 35.52
C THR A 286 0.91 -15.65 36.25
N ASP A 287 0.89 -15.69 37.60
CA ASP A 287 2.05 -15.29 38.41
C ASP A 287 3.32 -16.04 38.03
N GLU A 288 3.20 -17.33 37.65
CA GLU A 288 4.34 -18.15 37.17
C GLU A 288 4.89 -17.62 35.85
N MET A 289 4.04 -17.28 34.89
CA MET A 289 4.45 -16.69 33.63
C MET A 289 5.13 -15.34 33.87
N GLN A 290 4.55 -14.51 34.73
CA GLN A 290 5.09 -13.20 35.06
C GLN A 290 6.47 -13.30 35.71
N ALA A 291 6.68 -14.23 36.64
CA ALA A 291 7.96 -14.50 37.28
C ALA A 291 8.99 -15.03 36.27
N ALA A 292 8.57 -15.93 35.37
CA ALA A 292 9.45 -16.46 34.31
C ALA A 292 9.92 -15.38 33.33
N TRP A 293 9.08 -14.42 32.99
CA TRP A 293 9.45 -13.29 32.14
C TRP A 293 10.29 -12.26 32.87
N ALA A 294 9.96 -11.94 34.13
CA ALA A 294 10.77 -11.04 34.96
C ALA A 294 12.22 -11.54 35.11
N ALA A 295 12.41 -12.86 35.23
CA ALA A 295 13.75 -13.46 35.29
C ALA A 295 14.55 -13.29 33.97
N ARG A 296 13.90 -12.94 32.88
CA ARG A 296 14.51 -12.72 31.54
C ARG A 296 14.70 -11.25 31.21
N GLU A 297 14.10 -10.34 31.97
CA GLU A 297 14.18 -8.90 31.75
C GLU A 297 15.63 -8.41 31.72
N GLY A 298 15.96 -7.55 30.76
CA GLY A 298 17.30 -6.99 30.56
C GLY A 298 18.35 -7.97 29.99
N LYS A 299 17.93 -9.19 29.58
CA LYS A 299 18.83 -10.15 28.96
C LYS A 299 18.57 -10.23 27.45
N ALA A 300 19.62 -10.25 26.64
CA ALA A 300 19.54 -10.56 25.23
C ALA A 300 19.63 -12.08 25.02
N TYR A 301 18.76 -12.61 24.19
CA TYR A 301 18.77 -14.01 23.79
C TYR A 301 19.04 -14.07 22.28
N VAL A 302 20.01 -14.90 21.89
CA VAL A 302 20.41 -15.12 20.50
C VAL A 302 19.96 -16.51 20.06
#